data_e285c6c6d00f8476d9a080415b1181eb
#
_entry.id   e285c6c6d00f8476d9a080415b1181eb
#
_cell.length_a   1.000
_cell.length_b   1.000
_cell.length_c   1.000
_cell.angle_alpha   90.00
_cell.angle_beta   90.00
_cell.angle_gamma   90.00
#
_symmetry.space_group_name_H-M   'P 1'
#
loop_
_entity.id
_entity.type
_entity.pdbx_description
1 polymer ?
#
loop_
_entity_poly.entity_id
_entity_poly.type
_entity_poly.pdbx_seq_one_letter_code
_entity_poly.pdbx_strand_id
1 'polypeptide(L)'
;MSAISGIFNLNGEAVSPVLLRRMTDTIAHRGPDGEGFYTDSFIGLGHRRLAIIDLSPAAHQPMATKSNQFVITYNGALYNFLQLRAELAALGHEFSSQSDAEVALYAYKQWGEKCLDRLNGHFAFAIWDKTRQTLFLARDRYGVKPFYYTLVGPHFIFASEQKAILTHPEVKREIDLEGLLEYFTFQNIFTDRTLLKGIRLFPPGSYAFLPLSPISHQLRTTRYWDFNFQEPATPAPRQEYIEELDRLFRQAVNRQLVSNVELGIYLSGGMDSGSITAIAARRLPYIKTFTCGFDLHSASGLELGFDEREKAEYMSYLF
;
A
#
# COMPACT_ATOMS: atom_id res chain seq x y z
N MET A 1 -7.26 -1.67 6.81
CA MET A 1 -6.62 -1.49 5.48
C MET A 1 -6.72 -2.81 4.74
N SER A 2 -7.10 -2.79 3.46
CA SER A 2 -7.13 -3.99 2.62
C SER A 2 -5.82 -4.79 2.66
N ALA A 3 -5.85 -6.01 2.18
CA ALA A 3 -4.68 -6.85 2.07
C ALA A 3 -4.71 -7.69 0.80
N ILE A 4 -3.53 -7.95 0.27
CA ILE A 4 -3.29 -8.77 -0.91
C ILE A 4 -2.46 -10.00 -0.56
N SER A 5 -2.65 -11.06 -1.33
CA SER A 5 -1.81 -12.26 -1.32
C SER A 5 -1.76 -12.87 -2.71
N GLY A 6 -0.76 -13.67 -2.98
CA GLY A 6 -0.69 -14.38 -4.25
C GLY A 6 0.39 -15.45 -4.29
N ILE A 7 0.19 -16.40 -5.19
CA ILE A 7 1.11 -17.47 -5.54
C ILE A 7 1.25 -17.49 -7.05
N PHE A 8 2.47 -17.53 -7.53
CA PHE A 8 2.77 -17.70 -8.94
C PHE A 8 3.79 -18.84 -9.12
N ASN A 9 3.34 -19.92 -9.71
CA ASN A 9 4.17 -21.12 -9.95
C ASN A 9 4.91 -20.97 -11.28
N LEU A 10 6.17 -20.63 -11.21
CA LEU A 10 7.03 -20.33 -12.37
C LEU A 10 7.31 -21.56 -13.26
N ASN A 11 7.07 -22.76 -12.74
CA ASN A 11 7.17 -24.02 -13.48
C ASN A 11 5.88 -24.40 -14.23
N GLY A 12 4.84 -23.56 -14.15
CA GLY A 12 3.56 -23.79 -14.82
C GLY A 12 2.60 -24.77 -14.11
N GLU A 13 2.96 -25.26 -12.93
CA GLU A 13 2.04 -26.10 -12.12
C GLU A 13 0.86 -25.30 -11.59
N ALA A 14 -0.29 -25.95 -11.46
CA ALA A 14 -1.49 -25.32 -10.98
C ALA A 14 -1.35 -24.86 -9.52
N VAL A 15 -1.85 -23.64 -9.23
CA VAL A 15 -1.93 -23.14 -7.86
C VAL A 15 -3.06 -23.84 -7.11
N SER A 16 -2.79 -24.28 -5.88
CA SER A 16 -3.80 -24.83 -4.99
C SER A 16 -4.75 -23.72 -4.48
N PRO A 17 -6.05 -23.73 -4.84
CA PRO A 17 -7.02 -22.77 -4.31
C PRO A 17 -7.17 -22.83 -2.79
N VAL A 18 -7.01 -24.03 -2.21
CA VAL A 18 -7.06 -24.24 -0.75
C VAL A 18 -5.91 -23.54 -0.05
N LEU A 19 -4.70 -23.63 -0.63
CA LEU A 19 -3.52 -22.96 -0.09
C LEU A 19 -3.66 -21.44 -0.19
N LEU A 20 -4.08 -20.92 -1.35
CA LEU A 20 -4.33 -19.50 -1.55
C LEU A 20 -5.36 -18.95 -0.55
N ARG A 21 -6.46 -19.67 -0.34
CA ARG A 21 -7.48 -19.30 0.66
C ARG A 21 -6.87 -19.24 2.05
N ARG A 22 -6.14 -20.28 2.45
CA ARG A 22 -5.49 -20.36 3.76
C ARG A 22 -4.51 -19.20 4.01
N MET A 23 -3.73 -18.80 2.99
CA MET A 23 -2.88 -17.62 3.04
C MET A 23 -3.70 -16.34 3.26
N THR A 24 -4.75 -16.16 2.46
CA THR A 24 -5.60 -14.96 2.49
C THR A 24 -6.36 -14.84 3.81
N ASP A 25 -6.76 -15.95 4.41
CA ASP A 25 -7.48 -15.99 5.69
C ASP A 25 -6.62 -15.48 6.86
N THR A 26 -5.30 -15.71 6.84
CA THR A 26 -4.42 -15.20 7.90
C THR A 26 -4.38 -13.68 7.99
N ILE A 27 -4.77 -12.98 6.92
CA ILE A 27 -4.79 -11.52 6.83
C ILE A 27 -6.22 -10.93 6.81
N ALA A 28 -7.23 -11.73 7.23
CA ALA A 28 -8.64 -11.32 7.25
C ALA A 28 -8.90 -10.07 8.14
N HIS A 29 -8.16 -9.92 9.24
CA HIS A 29 -8.26 -8.77 10.15
C HIS A 29 -7.99 -7.42 9.46
N ARG A 30 -7.28 -7.40 8.32
CA ARG A 30 -7.02 -6.18 7.55
C ARG A 30 -8.18 -5.74 6.69
N GLY A 31 -9.02 -6.68 6.27
CA GLY A 31 -10.14 -6.41 5.38
C GLY A 31 -11.35 -7.24 5.75
N PRO A 32 -12.13 -6.79 6.77
CA PRO A 32 -13.28 -7.53 7.26
C PRO A 32 -14.51 -7.46 6.35
N ASP A 33 -14.53 -6.53 5.38
CA ASP A 33 -15.73 -6.23 4.58
C ASP A 33 -15.91 -7.16 3.38
N GLY A 34 -14.93 -8.01 3.11
CA GLY A 34 -15.04 -8.99 2.03
C GLY A 34 -13.75 -9.70 1.69
N GLU A 35 -13.93 -10.76 0.94
CA GLU A 35 -12.84 -11.55 0.39
C GLU A 35 -13.04 -11.82 -1.09
N GLY A 36 -11.96 -12.08 -1.82
CA GLY A 36 -12.04 -12.52 -3.20
C GLY A 36 -10.80 -13.29 -3.62
N PHE A 37 -11.01 -14.16 -4.59
CA PHE A 37 -9.99 -15.06 -5.12
C PHE A 37 -10.08 -15.12 -6.63
N TYR A 38 -8.92 -15.18 -7.26
CA TYR A 38 -8.78 -15.43 -8.67
C TYR A 38 -7.70 -16.51 -8.87
N THR A 39 -7.97 -17.50 -9.67
CA THR A 39 -7.01 -18.53 -10.06
C THR A 39 -7.04 -18.75 -11.57
N ASP A 40 -5.88 -18.82 -12.19
CA ASP A 40 -5.71 -19.11 -13.60
C ASP A 40 -4.49 -20.00 -13.77
N SER A 41 -4.71 -21.31 -13.75
CA SER A 41 -3.66 -22.34 -13.77
C SER A 41 -2.57 -22.07 -12.72
N PHE A 42 -1.47 -21.49 -13.12
CA PHE A 42 -0.26 -21.30 -12.33
C PHE A 42 -0.20 -19.98 -11.54
N ILE A 43 -1.22 -19.14 -11.62
CA ILE A 43 -1.34 -17.91 -10.83
C ILE A 43 -2.57 -17.95 -9.92
N GLY A 44 -2.41 -17.53 -8.67
CA GLY A 44 -3.50 -17.32 -7.72
C GLY A 44 -3.35 -15.95 -7.08
N LEU A 45 -4.42 -15.16 -7.06
CA LEU A 45 -4.49 -13.85 -6.42
C LEU A 45 -5.60 -13.87 -5.36
N GLY A 46 -5.30 -13.41 -4.16
CA GLY A 46 -6.23 -13.25 -3.05
C GLY A 46 -6.33 -11.80 -2.59
N HIS A 47 -7.49 -11.44 -2.08
CA HIS A 47 -7.76 -10.11 -1.55
C HIS A 47 -8.63 -10.17 -0.30
N ARG A 48 -8.31 -9.32 0.69
CA ARG A 48 -9.17 -8.98 1.84
C ARG A 48 -9.51 -7.49 1.76
N ARG A 49 -10.80 -7.19 1.74
CA ARG A 49 -11.31 -5.86 1.47
C ARG A 49 -11.63 -5.10 2.76
N LEU A 50 -11.08 -3.89 2.88
CA LEU A 50 -11.63 -2.83 3.71
C LEU A 50 -12.25 -1.79 2.76
N ALA A 51 -13.57 -1.66 2.78
CA ALA A 51 -14.31 -0.81 1.86
C ALA A 51 -14.26 0.65 2.33
N ILE A 52 -13.50 1.50 1.61
CA ILE A 52 -13.34 2.93 1.91
C ILE A 52 -13.82 3.78 0.73
N ILE A 53 -13.43 3.41 -0.49
CA ILE A 53 -13.87 4.03 -1.73
C ILE A 53 -14.73 3.02 -2.47
N ASP A 54 -15.91 3.43 -2.94
CA ASP A 54 -16.90 2.58 -3.57
C ASP A 54 -17.30 1.38 -2.69
N LEU A 55 -18.34 1.51 -1.90
CA LEU A 55 -18.80 0.45 -0.98
C LEU A 55 -19.57 -0.66 -1.69
N SER A 56 -19.81 -0.54 -3.00
CA SER A 56 -20.59 -1.50 -3.79
C SER A 56 -19.83 -2.81 -4.07
N PRO A 57 -20.54 -3.88 -4.44
CA PRO A 57 -19.91 -5.13 -4.89
C PRO A 57 -19.07 -4.97 -6.17
N ALA A 58 -19.31 -3.94 -7.00
CA ALA A 58 -18.55 -3.69 -8.21
C ALA A 58 -17.07 -3.42 -7.96
N ALA A 59 -16.72 -2.98 -6.73
CA ALA A 59 -15.34 -2.74 -6.30
C ALA A 59 -14.66 -3.97 -5.67
N HIS A 60 -15.25 -5.15 -5.74
CA HIS A 60 -14.62 -6.38 -5.26
C HIS A 60 -13.36 -6.72 -6.05
N GLN A 61 -12.42 -7.34 -5.36
CA GLN A 61 -11.12 -7.72 -5.91
C GLN A 61 -10.83 -9.20 -5.57
N PRO A 62 -10.01 -9.89 -6.38
CA PRO A 62 -9.31 -9.43 -7.58
C PRO A 62 -10.26 -8.97 -8.68
N MET A 63 -9.91 -7.88 -9.37
CA MET A 63 -10.72 -7.24 -10.37
C MET A 63 -10.11 -7.40 -11.76
N ALA A 64 -10.93 -7.71 -12.75
CA ALA A 64 -10.49 -7.87 -14.13
C ALA A 64 -10.96 -6.71 -15.02
N THR A 65 -10.19 -6.41 -16.07
CA THR A 65 -10.68 -5.55 -17.17
C THR A 65 -11.85 -6.22 -17.89
N LYS A 66 -12.69 -5.44 -18.58
CA LYS A 66 -13.80 -5.98 -19.40
C LYS A 66 -13.36 -7.03 -20.42
N SER A 67 -12.16 -6.89 -20.97
CA SER A 67 -11.54 -7.88 -21.88
C SER A 67 -11.02 -9.13 -21.16
N ASN A 68 -11.03 -9.14 -19.84
CA ASN A 68 -10.45 -10.19 -19.00
C ASN A 68 -8.95 -10.46 -19.28
N GLN A 69 -8.25 -9.49 -19.87
CA GLN A 69 -6.81 -9.61 -20.15
C GLN A 69 -5.97 -9.33 -18.93
N PHE A 70 -6.32 -8.30 -18.15
CA PHE A 70 -5.61 -7.91 -16.95
C PHE A 70 -6.44 -8.15 -15.71
N VAL A 71 -5.82 -8.67 -14.66
CA VAL A 71 -6.45 -8.90 -13.34
C VAL A 71 -5.59 -8.30 -12.25
N ILE A 72 -6.16 -7.43 -11.42
CA ILE A 72 -5.46 -6.76 -10.32
C ILE A 72 -5.90 -7.28 -8.95
N THR A 73 -4.94 -7.40 -8.03
CA THR A 73 -5.17 -7.36 -6.59
C THR A 73 -4.40 -6.15 -6.02
N TYR A 74 -5.12 -5.29 -5.30
CA TYR A 74 -4.65 -3.95 -4.93
C TYR A 74 -4.94 -3.64 -3.47
N ASN A 75 -3.95 -3.18 -2.75
CA ASN A 75 -4.07 -2.62 -1.41
C ASN A 75 -3.58 -1.18 -1.45
N GLY A 76 -4.49 -0.22 -1.42
CA GLY A 76 -4.07 1.17 -1.57
C GLY A 76 -5.19 2.19 -1.41
N ALA A 77 -4.81 3.43 -1.69
CA ALA A 77 -5.68 4.57 -1.94
C ALA A 77 -4.99 5.51 -2.93
N LEU A 78 -5.59 5.72 -4.10
CA LEU A 78 -5.15 6.72 -5.07
C LEU A 78 -5.89 8.03 -4.82
N TYR A 79 -5.17 9.06 -4.45
CA TYR A 79 -5.76 10.35 -4.10
C TYR A 79 -6.14 11.20 -5.32
N ASN A 80 -5.57 10.90 -6.50
CA ASN A 80 -5.90 11.55 -7.76
C ASN A 80 -6.76 10.68 -8.69
N PHE A 81 -7.41 9.65 -8.17
CA PHE A 81 -8.14 8.67 -9.00
C PHE A 81 -9.28 9.30 -9.80
N LEU A 82 -9.99 10.30 -9.27
CA LEU A 82 -11.07 10.99 -10.00
C LEU A 82 -10.54 11.70 -11.24
N GLN A 83 -9.38 12.34 -11.13
CA GLN A 83 -8.72 13.04 -12.22
C GLN A 83 -8.24 12.06 -13.30
N LEU A 84 -7.57 10.97 -12.87
CA LEU A 84 -7.11 9.91 -13.77
C LEU A 84 -8.27 9.19 -14.44
N ARG A 85 -9.37 8.96 -13.72
CA ARG A 85 -10.59 8.37 -14.28
C ARG A 85 -11.17 9.21 -15.41
N ALA A 86 -11.25 10.53 -15.23
CA ALA A 86 -11.74 11.43 -16.26
C ALA A 86 -10.85 11.39 -17.52
N GLU A 87 -9.53 11.39 -17.34
CA GLU A 87 -8.56 11.26 -18.43
C GLU A 87 -8.69 9.93 -19.18
N LEU A 88 -8.76 8.83 -18.45
CA LEU A 88 -8.92 7.49 -19.03
C LEU A 88 -10.27 7.34 -19.75
N ALA A 89 -11.34 7.92 -19.22
CA ALA A 89 -12.65 7.93 -19.89
C ALA A 89 -12.59 8.71 -21.21
N ALA A 90 -11.88 9.84 -21.27
CA ALA A 90 -11.66 10.60 -22.50
C ALA A 90 -10.83 9.81 -23.54
N LEU A 91 -10.00 8.85 -23.09
CA LEU A 91 -9.26 7.92 -23.95
C LEU A 91 -10.08 6.68 -24.35
N GLY A 92 -11.37 6.63 -23.99
CA GLY A 92 -12.29 5.56 -24.40
C GLY A 92 -12.38 4.38 -23.45
N HIS A 93 -11.85 4.50 -22.22
CA HIS A 93 -12.02 3.46 -21.19
C HIS A 93 -13.37 3.62 -20.49
N GLU A 94 -14.04 2.50 -20.30
CA GLU A 94 -15.31 2.43 -19.57
C GLU A 94 -15.09 1.73 -18.23
N PHE A 95 -15.66 2.30 -17.19
CA PHE A 95 -15.54 1.82 -15.82
C PHE A 95 -16.84 1.16 -15.34
N SER A 96 -16.71 0.12 -14.54
CA SER A 96 -17.83 -0.63 -13.95
C SER A 96 -18.07 -0.29 -12.48
N SER A 97 -17.08 0.29 -11.81
CA SER A 97 -17.10 0.69 -10.40
C SER A 97 -16.69 2.15 -10.23
N GLN A 98 -16.77 2.65 -9.01
CA GLN A 98 -16.22 3.96 -8.63
C GLN A 98 -14.88 3.82 -7.90
N SER A 99 -14.27 2.63 -7.92
CA SER A 99 -13.07 2.35 -7.15
C SER A 99 -11.80 2.89 -7.78
N ASP A 100 -10.86 3.26 -6.94
CA ASP A 100 -9.51 3.65 -7.34
C ASP A 100 -8.68 2.45 -7.84
N ALA A 101 -8.99 1.24 -7.38
CA ALA A 101 -8.37 0.01 -7.88
C ALA A 101 -8.64 -0.21 -9.38
N GLU A 102 -9.88 0.05 -9.84
CA GLU A 102 -10.22 -0.01 -11.27
C GLU A 102 -9.45 1.04 -12.07
N VAL A 103 -9.29 2.23 -11.51
CA VAL A 103 -8.49 3.29 -12.14
C VAL A 103 -7.02 2.88 -12.27
N ALA A 104 -6.43 2.27 -11.23
CA ALA A 104 -5.06 1.75 -11.29
C ALA A 104 -4.91 0.67 -12.37
N LEU A 105 -5.88 -0.25 -12.49
CA LEU A 105 -5.91 -1.31 -13.50
C LEU A 105 -5.96 -0.75 -14.92
N TYR A 106 -6.85 0.20 -15.19
CA TYR A 106 -6.98 0.82 -16.50
C TYR A 106 -5.83 1.77 -16.83
N ALA A 107 -5.21 2.40 -15.82
CA ALA A 107 -3.98 3.17 -15.99
C ALA A 107 -2.83 2.27 -16.48
N TYR A 108 -2.68 1.08 -15.88
CA TYR A 108 -1.70 0.09 -16.36
C TYR A 108 -2.04 -0.40 -17.78
N LYS A 109 -3.31 -0.70 -18.05
CA LYS A 109 -3.74 -1.10 -19.40
C LYS A 109 -3.36 -0.04 -20.46
N GLN A 110 -3.52 1.24 -20.13
CA GLN A 110 -3.26 2.36 -21.04
C GLN A 110 -1.78 2.69 -21.20
N TRP A 111 -1.01 2.72 -20.11
CA TRP A 111 0.34 3.28 -20.11
C TRP A 111 1.44 2.28 -19.68
N GLY A 112 1.07 1.02 -19.40
CA GLY A 112 2.01 0.04 -18.87
C GLY A 112 2.62 0.52 -17.54
N GLU A 113 3.90 0.24 -17.33
CA GLU A 113 4.65 0.66 -16.14
C GLU A 113 4.75 2.18 -15.96
N LYS A 114 4.63 2.95 -17.03
CA LYS A 114 4.61 4.43 -16.96
C LYS A 114 3.37 4.99 -16.25
N CYS A 115 2.36 4.17 -15.99
CA CYS A 115 1.25 4.58 -15.13
C CYS A 115 1.74 5.01 -13.74
N LEU A 116 2.83 4.43 -13.23
CA LEU A 116 3.38 4.72 -11.91
C LEU A 116 3.80 6.19 -11.73
N ASP A 117 4.25 6.84 -12.79
CA ASP A 117 4.61 8.26 -12.78
C ASP A 117 3.39 9.16 -12.56
N ARG A 118 2.20 8.66 -12.91
CA ARG A 118 0.92 9.37 -12.84
C ARG A 118 0.15 9.11 -11.56
N LEU A 119 0.40 7.98 -10.89
CA LEU A 119 -0.28 7.60 -9.67
C LEU A 119 0.18 8.47 -8.49
N ASN A 120 -0.77 9.15 -7.83
CA ASN A 120 -0.53 9.86 -6.57
C ASN A 120 -1.33 9.17 -5.48
N GLY A 121 -0.65 8.41 -4.62
CA GLY A 121 -1.31 7.61 -3.59
C GLY A 121 -0.36 6.66 -2.89
N HIS A 122 -0.93 5.89 -1.98
CA HIS A 122 -0.25 4.81 -1.28
C HIS A 122 -0.77 3.48 -1.81
N PHE A 123 0.08 2.63 -2.33
CA PHE A 123 -0.35 1.37 -2.93
C PHE A 123 0.69 0.27 -2.90
N ALA A 124 0.20 -0.94 -2.87
CA ALA A 124 0.91 -2.15 -3.22
C ALA A 124 -0.05 -3.00 -4.05
N PHE A 125 0.34 -3.40 -5.25
CA PHE A 125 -0.52 -4.20 -6.10
C PHE A 125 0.24 -5.18 -6.98
N ALA A 126 -0.51 -6.19 -7.44
CA ALA A 126 -0.06 -7.13 -8.45
C ALA A 126 -1.09 -7.17 -9.57
N ILE A 127 -0.63 -7.10 -10.83
CA ILE A 127 -1.45 -7.21 -12.03
C ILE A 127 -0.97 -8.40 -12.84
N TRP A 128 -1.88 -9.33 -13.10
CA TRP A 128 -1.66 -10.45 -14.00
C TRP A 128 -2.04 -10.08 -15.43
N ASP A 129 -1.07 -10.14 -16.34
CA ASP A 129 -1.30 -10.03 -17.80
C ASP A 129 -1.38 -11.43 -18.38
N LYS A 130 -2.60 -11.87 -18.72
CA LYS A 130 -2.86 -13.19 -19.29
C LYS A 130 -2.19 -13.41 -20.65
N THR A 131 -2.14 -12.37 -21.47
CA THR A 131 -1.60 -12.48 -22.83
C THR A 131 -0.08 -12.68 -22.80
N ARG A 132 0.60 -11.92 -21.94
CA ARG A 132 2.06 -12.00 -21.78
C ARG A 132 2.50 -13.05 -20.79
N GLN A 133 1.57 -13.68 -20.05
CA GLN A 133 1.87 -14.56 -18.93
C GLN A 133 2.89 -13.95 -17.97
N THR A 134 2.65 -12.70 -17.58
CA THR A 134 3.57 -11.90 -16.78
C THR A 134 2.84 -11.27 -15.60
N LEU A 135 3.40 -11.36 -14.42
CA LEU A 135 2.94 -10.68 -13.23
C LEU A 135 3.69 -9.34 -13.09
N PHE A 136 2.95 -8.24 -13.11
CA PHE A 136 3.46 -6.92 -12.83
C PHE A 136 3.22 -6.57 -11.37
N LEU A 137 4.26 -6.14 -10.67
CA LEU A 137 4.26 -5.83 -9.24
C LEU A 137 4.68 -4.38 -9.06
N ALA A 138 4.01 -3.63 -8.19
CA ALA A 138 4.40 -2.27 -7.88
C ALA A 138 4.11 -1.89 -6.43
N ARG A 139 4.95 -1.02 -5.88
CA ARG A 139 4.80 -0.44 -4.55
C ARG A 139 4.98 1.08 -4.61
N ASP A 140 4.21 1.80 -3.80
CA ASP A 140 4.21 3.26 -3.78
C ASP A 140 5.57 3.87 -3.44
N ARG A 141 5.73 5.17 -3.75
CA ARG A 141 7.00 5.94 -3.65
C ARG A 141 7.67 5.81 -2.29
N TYR A 142 6.89 5.84 -1.20
CA TYR A 142 7.39 5.80 0.17
C TYR A 142 7.29 4.41 0.82
N GLY A 143 6.72 3.41 0.10
CA GLY A 143 6.50 2.08 0.64
C GLY A 143 5.50 2.06 1.80
N VAL A 144 4.51 2.94 1.81
CA VAL A 144 3.50 3.04 2.87
C VAL A 144 2.66 1.77 2.96
N LYS A 145 2.30 1.18 1.80
CA LYS A 145 1.62 -0.12 1.82
C LYS A 145 2.62 -1.25 1.88
N PRO A 146 2.42 -2.22 2.79
CA PRO A 146 3.32 -3.36 2.92
C PRO A 146 3.18 -4.30 1.71
N PHE A 147 4.32 -4.80 1.24
CA PHE A 147 4.41 -5.82 0.20
C PHE A 147 5.61 -6.71 0.50
N TYR A 148 5.36 -7.89 1.01
CA TYR A 148 6.38 -8.91 1.28
C TYR A 148 6.34 -9.98 0.20
N TYR A 149 7.50 -10.58 -0.09
CA TYR A 149 7.60 -11.66 -1.04
C TYR A 149 8.70 -12.66 -0.68
N THR A 150 8.61 -13.83 -1.27
CA THR A 150 9.67 -14.85 -1.26
C THR A 150 9.70 -15.60 -2.60
N LEU A 151 10.86 -16.13 -2.92
CA LEU A 151 11.06 -17.13 -3.97
C LEU A 151 11.55 -18.40 -3.29
N VAL A 152 10.76 -19.47 -3.35
CA VAL A 152 11.10 -20.76 -2.79
C VAL A 152 10.81 -21.85 -3.83
N GLY A 153 11.85 -22.57 -4.24
CA GLY A 153 11.74 -23.48 -5.40
C GLY A 153 11.19 -22.76 -6.63
N PRO A 154 10.16 -23.28 -7.30
CA PRO A 154 9.53 -22.64 -8.44
C PRO A 154 8.42 -21.63 -8.06
N HIS A 155 8.21 -21.37 -6.76
CA HIS A 155 7.09 -20.57 -6.28
C HIS A 155 7.52 -19.15 -5.96
N PHE A 156 6.91 -18.16 -6.62
CA PHE A 156 6.91 -16.78 -6.17
C PHE A 156 5.65 -16.54 -5.34
N ILE A 157 5.84 -16.11 -4.09
CA ILE A 157 4.77 -15.95 -3.12
C ILE A 157 4.84 -14.52 -2.58
N PHE A 158 3.72 -13.83 -2.54
CA PHE A 158 3.66 -12.48 -1.98
C PHE A 158 2.44 -12.26 -1.09
N ALA A 159 2.54 -11.33 -0.15
CA ALA A 159 1.43 -10.92 0.68
C ALA A 159 1.68 -9.55 1.36
N SER A 160 0.60 -8.96 1.85
CA SER A 160 0.67 -7.76 2.70
C SER A 160 1.30 -8.01 4.07
N GLU A 161 1.33 -9.26 4.55
CA GLU A 161 1.95 -9.63 5.83
C GLU A 161 2.71 -10.95 5.71
N GLN A 162 3.86 -11.03 6.40
CA GLN A 162 4.76 -12.18 6.35
C GLN A 162 4.07 -13.49 6.79
N LYS A 163 3.15 -13.43 7.77
CA LYS A 163 2.46 -14.62 8.27
C LYS A 163 1.62 -15.34 7.20
N ALA A 164 1.14 -14.61 6.19
CA ALA A 164 0.45 -15.23 5.06
C ALA A 164 1.43 -16.05 4.20
N ILE A 165 2.63 -15.54 3.95
CA ILE A 165 3.70 -16.25 3.24
C ILE A 165 4.11 -17.51 3.98
N LEU A 166 4.20 -17.44 5.32
CA LEU A 166 4.56 -18.58 6.18
C LEU A 166 3.53 -19.73 6.19
N THR A 167 2.35 -19.56 5.59
CA THR A 167 1.38 -20.65 5.44
C THR A 167 1.75 -21.63 4.32
N HIS A 168 2.62 -21.20 3.39
CA HIS A 168 3.09 -22.06 2.31
C HIS A 168 4.01 -23.14 2.86
N PRO A 169 3.80 -24.43 2.55
CA PRO A 169 4.51 -25.53 3.18
C PRO A 169 6.02 -25.54 2.94
N GLU A 170 6.47 -24.96 1.81
CA GLU A 170 7.89 -24.90 1.48
C GLU A 170 8.62 -23.70 2.12
N VAL A 171 7.89 -22.73 2.69
CA VAL A 171 8.50 -21.58 3.35
C VAL A 171 8.86 -21.94 4.79
N LYS A 172 10.17 -21.95 5.06
CA LYS A 172 10.69 -22.27 6.38
C LYS A 172 10.55 -21.08 7.34
N ARG A 173 10.28 -21.41 8.62
CA ARG A 173 10.23 -20.42 9.71
C ARG A 173 11.61 -20.31 10.36
N GLU A 174 12.52 -19.63 9.71
CA GLU A 174 13.89 -19.42 10.19
C GLU A 174 14.12 -17.91 10.42
N ILE A 175 14.88 -17.58 11.48
CA ILE A 175 15.26 -16.19 11.76
C ILE A 175 16.37 -15.78 10.80
N ASP A 176 16.26 -14.58 10.21
CA ASP A 176 17.35 -13.91 9.48
C ASP A 176 18.24 -13.20 10.51
N LEU A 177 19.42 -13.76 10.78
CA LEU A 177 20.33 -13.23 11.80
C LEU A 177 20.87 -11.84 11.42
N GLU A 178 21.07 -11.55 10.14
CA GLU A 178 21.52 -10.25 9.69
C GLU A 178 20.39 -9.21 9.81
N GLY A 179 19.14 -9.57 9.46
CA GLY A 179 17.97 -8.73 9.70
C GLY A 179 17.73 -8.48 11.19
N LEU A 180 17.97 -9.49 12.02
CA LEU A 180 17.86 -9.36 13.48
C LEU A 180 18.95 -8.43 14.05
N LEU A 181 20.18 -8.54 13.57
CA LEU A 181 21.28 -7.66 13.96
C LEU A 181 21.00 -6.21 13.56
N GLU A 182 20.51 -5.99 12.35
CA GLU A 182 20.13 -4.67 11.84
C GLU A 182 19.04 -4.05 12.74
N TYR A 183 18.00 -4.84 13.07
CA TYR A 183 16.92 -4.39 13.94
C TYR A 183 17.41 -4.02 15.35
N PHE A 184 18.26 -4.83 15.99
CA PHE A 184 18.79 -4.52 17.31
C PHE A 184 19.75 -3.33 17.30
N THR A 185 20.45 -3.08 16.20
CA THR A 185 21.37 -1.95 16.06
C THR A 185 20.62 -0.62 15.89
N PHE A 186 19.58 -0.63 15.04
CA PHE A 186 18.92 0.60 14.60
C PHE A 186 17.46 0.72 15.03
N GLN A 187 16.91 -0.30 15.72
CA GLN A 187 15.47 -0.42 16.01
C GLN A 187 14.59 -0.33 14.73
N ASN A 188 15.19 -0.57 13.60
CA ASN A 188 14.58 -0.56 12.27
C ASN A 188 15.38 -1.44 11.31
N ILE A 189 14.79 -1.75 10.15
CA ILE A 189 15.45 -2.46 9.05
C ILE A 189 15.46 -1.53 7.84
N PHE A 190 16.65 -1.16 7.36
CA PHE A 190 16.85 -0.24 6.23
C PHE A 190 17.02 -0.95 4.89
N THR A 191 17.31 -2.26 4.94
CA THR A 191 17.45 -3.10 3.76
C THR A 191 16.09 -3.66 3.31
N ASP A 192 16.08 -4.54 2.31
CA ASP A 192 14.89 -5.31 1.90
C ASP A 192 14.68 -6.56 2.77
N ARG A 193 15.51 -6.79 3.78
CA ARG A 193 15.40 -7.92 4.71
C ARG A 193 14.17 -7.82 5.60
N THR A 194 13.84 -8.93 6.19
CA THR A 194 12.90 -9.03 7.30
C THR A 194 13.54 -9.83 8.43
N LEU A 195 12.84 -10.00 9.55
CA LEU A 195 13.29 -10.91 10.62
C LEU A 195 13.18 -12.38 10.23
N LEU A 196 12.55 -12.69 9.10
CA LEU A 196 12.36 -14.06 8.59
C LEU A 196 13.23 -14.28 7.36
N LYS A 197 14.08 -15.30 7.44
CA LYS A 197 15.02 -15.66 6.39
C LYS A 197 14.30 -16.01 5.09
N GLY A 198 14.75 -15.40 3.99
CA GLY A 198 14.18 -15.61 2.66
C GLY A 198 12.90 -14.84 2.36
N ILE A 199 12.26 -14.21 3.36
CA ILE A 199 11.15 -13.26 3.11
C ILE A 199 11.72 -11.85 2.99
N ARG A 200 11.40 -11.18 1.91
CA ARG A 200 11.89 -9.85 1.56
C ARG A 200 10.76 -8.84 1.55
N LEU A 201 11.10 -7.60 1.85
CA LEU A 201 10.23 -6.44 1.66
C LEU A 201 10.45 -5.88 0.25
N PHE A 202 9.38 -5.74 -0.53
CA PHE A 202 9.47 -5.14 -1.86
C PHE A 202 9.89 -3.67 -1.73
N PRO A 203 10.91 -3.21 -2.48
CA PRO A 203 11.45 -1.86 -2.32
C PRO A 203 10.41 -0.76 -2.57
N PRO A 204 10.46 0.37 -1.85
CA PRO A 204 9.63 1.54 -2.13
C PRO A 204 9.97 2.14 -3.49
N GLY A 205 9.00 2.83 -4.11
CA GLY A 205 9.20 3.51 -5.39
C GLY A 205 9.63 2.57 -6.52
N SER A 206 9.25 1.29 -6.46
CA SER A 206 9.76 0.28 -7.37
C SER A 206 8.65 -0.58 -7.99
N TYR A 207 8.98 -1.17 -9.13
CA TYR A 207 8.16 -2.18 -9.79
C TYR A 207 9.00 -3.36 -10.27
N ALA A 208 8.34 -4.45 -10.63
CA ALA A 208 8.96 -5.60 -11.26
C ALA A 208 8.02 -6.26 -12.27
N PHE A 209 8.60 -6.86 -13.29
CA PHE A 209 7.95 -7.81 -14.17
C PHE A 209 8.47 -9.21 -13.86
N LEU A 210 7.56 -10.12 -13.63
CA LEU A 210 7.87 -11.53 -13.40
C LEU A 210 7.16 -12.36 -14.46
N PRO A 211 7.84 -12.74 -15.56
CA PRO A 211 7.27 -13.61 -16.58
C PRO A 211 7.23 -15.05 -16.09
N LEU A 212 6.34 -15.85 -16.68
CA LEU A 212 6.37 -17.31 -16.50
C LEU A 212 7.67 -17.85 -17.05
N SER A 213 8.60 -18.21 -16.17
CA SER A 213 9.90 -18.78 -16.56
C SER A 213 10.52 -19.50 -15.37
N PRO A 214 10.98 -20.75 -15.55
CA PRO A 214 11.52 -21.56 -14.46
C PRO A 214 12.92 -21.12 -13.94
N ILE A 215 13.51 -20.07 -14.48
CA ILE A 215 14.97 -19.82 -14.33
C ILE A 215 15.29 -18.67 -13.37
N SER A 216 14.35 -17.91 -12.84
CA SER A 216 14.69 -16.75 -12.01
C SER A 216 14.70 -17.07 -10.52
N HIS A 217 15.89 -17.18 -9.92
CA HIS A 217 16.05 -17.27 -8.46
C HIS A 217 16.07 -15.91 -7.76
N GLN A 218 15.91 -14.81 -8.50
CA GLN A 218 15.91 -13.45 -7.96
C GLN A 218 14.93 -12.55 -8.70
N LEU A 219 14.07 -11.86 -7.93
CA LEU A 219 13.19 -10.83 -8.47
C LEU A 219 14.03 -9.57 -8.79
N ARG A 220 14.02 -9.17 -10.06
CA ARG A 220 14.64 -7.89 -10.47
C ARG A 220 13.63 -6.78 -10.35
N THR A 221 13.93 -5.82 -9.47
CA THR A 221 13.13 -4.61 -9.30
C THR A 221 13.74 -3.44 -10.05
N THR A 222 12.87 -2.58 -10.59
CA THR A 222 13.24 -1.31 -11.20
C THR A 222 12.66 -0.19 -10.37
N ARG A 223 13.51 0.75 -9.97
CA ARG A 223 13.06 1.95 -9.25
C ARG A 223 12.49 2.96 -10.24
N TYR A 224 11.24 3.37 -10.05
CA TYR A 224 10.58 4.39 -10.87
C TYR A 224 10.61 5.77 -10.22
N TRP A 225 10.87 5.83 -8.91
CA TRP A 225 10.92 7.08 -8.17
C TRP A 225 11.96 7.02 -7.05
N ASP A 226 12.69 8.12 -6.89
CA ASP A 226 13.59 8.38 -5.76
C ASP A 226 13.61 9.88 -5.49
N PHE A 227 14.13 10.26 -4.34
CA PHE A 227 14.40 11.67 -4.03
C PHE A 227 15.46 12.25 -4.97
N ASN A 228 15.20 13.44 -5.48
CA ASN A 228 16.15 14.20 -6.26
C ASN A 228 16.38 15.56 -5.57
N PHE A 229 17.33 15.57 -4.65
CA PHE A 229 17.70 16.78 -3.92
C PHE A 229 18.68 17.59 -4.77
N GLN A 230 18.23 18.77 -5.21
CA GLN A 230 19.05 19.72 -5.95
C GLN A 230 18.92 21.09 -5.32
N GLU A 231 20.04 21.76 -5.06
CA GLU A 231 20.04 23.14 -4.70
C GLU A 231 19.81 24.00 -5.96
N PRO A 232 18.86 24.94 -5.95
CA PRO A 232 18.68 25.84 -7.08
C PRO A 232 19.90 26.75 -7.24
N ALA A 233 20.30 26.99 -8.47
CA ALA A 233 21.45 27.87 -8.78
C ALA A 233 21.27 29.30 -8.22
N THR A 234 20.00 29.73 -8.11
CA THR A 234 19.64 31.01 -7.47
C THR A 234 18.50 30.69 -6.48
N PRO A 235 18.75 30.74 -5.15
CA PRO A 235 17.72 30.54 -4.16
C PRO A 235 16.62 31.61 -4.27
N ALA A 236 15.38 31.19 -4.16
CA ALA A 236 14.24 32.10 -4.03
C ALA A 236 14.23 32.77 -2.64
N PRO A 237 13.55 33.92 -2.47
CA PRO A 237 13.31 34.49 -1.16
C PRO A 237 12.63 33.50 -0.21
N ARG A 238 13.01 33.51 1.07
CA ARG A 238 12.47 32.58 2.09
C ARG A 238 10.95 32.56 2.10
N GLN A 239 10.31 33.69 1.89
CA GLN A 239 8.85 33.81 1.90
C GLN A 239 8.19 32.99 0.80
N GLU A 240 8.75 32.92 -0.38
CA GLU A 240 8.24 32.11 -1.49
C GLU A 240 8.27 30.59 -1.17
N TYR A 241 9.35 30.12 -0.50
CA TYR A 241 9.40 28.72 -0.03
C TYR A 241 8.32 28.41 1.01
N ILE A 242 8.04 29.35 1.94
CA ILE A 242 7.00 29.18 2.96
C ILE A 242 5.62 29.11 2.30
N GLU A 243 5.34 30.02 1.37
CA GLU A 243 4.04 30.04 0.67
C GLU A 243 3.83 28.79 -0.18
N GLU A 244 4.86 28.34 -0.89
CA GLU A 244 4.78 27.12 -1.68
C GLU A 244 4.66 25.88 -0.80
N LEU A 245 5.36 25.80 0.33
CA LEU A 245 5.21 24.72 1.30
C LEU A 245 3.78 24.68 1.86
N ASP A 246 3.21 25.80 2.29
CA ASP A 246 1.83 25.88 2.78
C ASP A 246 0.83 25.43 1.70
N ARG A 247 1.01 25.89 0.47
CA ARG A 247 0.19 25.52 -0.67
C ARG A 247 0.21 24.02 -0.92
N LEU A 248 1.42 23.43 -0.99
CA LEU A 248 1.61 21.99 -1.24
C LEU A 248 1.09 21.13 -0.08
N PHE A 249 1.33 21.56 1.15
CA PHE A 249 0.86 20.85 2.34
C PHE A 249 -0.67 20.82 2.40
N ARG A 250 -1.33 21.95 2.21
CA ARG A 250 -2.81 22.02 2.12
C ARG A 250 -3.34 21.17 0.99
N GLN A 251 -2.70 21.18 -0.17
CA GLN A 251 -3.10 20.37 -1.30
C GLN A 251 -2.98 18.87 -0.97
N ALA A 252 -1.89 18.44 -0.33
CA ALA A 252 -1.65 17.06 0.05
C ALA A 252 -2.69 16.55 1.06
N VAL A 253 -2.96 17.33 2.13
CA VAL A 253 -3.99 16.97 3.11
C VAL A 253 -5.36 16.89 2.44
N ASN A 254 -5.75 17.91 1.69
CA ASN A 254 -7.06 17.98 1.05
C ASN A 254 -7.32 16.83 0.06
N ARG A 255 -6.30 16.36 -0.67
CA ARG A 255 -6.42 15.21 -1.57
C ARG A 255 -6.69 13.90 -0.82
N GLN A 256 -6.18 13.78 0.40
CA GLN A 256 -6.31 12.56 1.21
C GLN A 256 -7.64 12.49 1.99
N LEU A 257 -8.45 13.54 1.97
CA LEU A 257 -9.76 13.56 2.63
C LEU A 257 -10.89 12.93 1.79
N VAL A 258 -10.57 12.25 0.70
CA VAL A 258 -11.56 11.56 -0.14
C VAL A 258 -11.88 10.20 0.47
N SER A 259 -13.15 10.02 0.90
CA SER A 259 -13.62 8.78 1.52
C SER A 259 -15.15 8.69 1.43
N ASN A 260 -15.68 7.47 1.28
CA ASN A 260 -17.11 7.18 1.40
C ASN A 260 -17.52 6.73 2.80
N VAL A 261 -16.57 6.71 3.74
CA VAL A 261 -16.78 6.40 5.16
C VAL A 261 -16.28 7.55 6.03
N GLU A 262 -16.68 7.57 7.31
CA GLU A 262 -16.18 8.58 8.26
C GLU A 262 -14.64 8.55 8.33
N LEU A 263 -14.06 9.73 8.40
CA LEU A 263 -12.64 9.94 8.61
C LEU A 263 -12.36 10.32 10.07
N GLY A 264 -11.32 9.76 10.63
CA GLY A 264 -10.75 10.15 11.90
C GLY A 264 -9.28 10.48 11.77
N ILE A 265 -8.74 11.27 12.70
CA ILE A 265 -7.34 11.68 12.72
C ILE A 265 -6.70 11.29 14.04
N TYR A 266 -5.50 10.74 13.99
CA TYR A 266 -4.65 10.62 15.17
C TYR A 266 -4.09 12.00 15.52
N LEU A 267 -4.42 12.49 16.72
CA LEU A 267 -3.96 13.78 17.23
C LEU A 267 -3.07 13.54 18.46
N SER A 268 -1.80 13.90 18.35
CA SER A 268 -0.80 13.68 19.40
C SER A 268 -0.40 14.96 20.15
N GLY A 269 -0.95 16.11 19.79
CA GLY A 269 -0.47 17.39 20.32
C GLY A 269 0.86 17.87 19.72
N GLY A 270 1.47 17.11 18.81
CA GLY A 270 2.63 17.49 18.01
C GLY A 270 2.26 18.37 16.81
N MET A 271 3.25 19.09 16.28
CA MET A 271 3.08 20.01 15.15
C MET A 271 2.50 19.32 13.91
N ASP A 272 2.95 18.13 13.58
CA ASP A 272 2.56 17.41 12.36
C ASP A 272 1.07 17.02 12.40
N SER A 273 0.67 16.31 13.46
CA SER A 273 -0.72 15.89 13.64
C SER A 273 -1.66 17.07 13.80
N GLY A 274 -1.24 18.11 14.52
CA GLY A 274 -1.98 19.35 14.69
C GLY A 274 -2.20 20.11 13.39
N SER A 275 -1.16 20.24 12.56
CA SER A 275 -1.25 20.91 11.26
C SER A 275 -2.19 20.19 10.30
N ILE A 276 -2.13 18.83 10.26
CA ILE A 276 -3.05 18.01 9.47
C ILE A 276 -4.48 18.22 9.96
N THR A 277 -4.71 18.16 11.29
CA THR A 277 -6.03 18.32 11.90
C THR A 277 -6.60 19.71 11.61
N ALA A 278 -5.81 20.78 11.74
CA ALA A 278 -6.22 22.15 11.45
C ALA A 278 -6.71 22.35 10.01
N ILE A 279 -6.09 21.69 9.04
CA ILE A 279 -6.51 21.76 7.64
C ILE A 279 -7.76 20.91 7.42
N ALA A 280 -7.78 19.70 7.96
CA ALA A 280 -8.88 18.76 7.78
C ALA A 280 -10.18 19.26 8.43
N ALA A 281 -10.12 19.83 9.63
CA ALA A 281 -11.27 20.38 10.36
C ALA A 281 -12.00 21.49 9.60
N ARG A 282 -11.30 22.23 8.73
CA ARG A 282 -11.93 23.24 7.87
C ARG A 282 -12.83 22.66 6.78
N ARG A 283 -12.64 21.40 6.44
CA ARG A 283 -13.44 20.69 5.42
C ARG A 283 -14.40 19.67 5.99
N LEU A 284 -14.04 19.10 7.14
CA LEU A 284 -14.79 18.03 7.80
C LEU A 284 -15.29 18.55 9.14
N PRO A 285 -16.49 19.15 9.19
CA PRO A 285 -17.09 19.54 10.47
C PRO A 285 -17.27 18.27 11.32
N TYR A 286 -16.96 18.35 12.61
CA TYR A 286 -17.08 17.25 13.57
C TYR A 286 -16.12 16.07 13.31
N ILE A 287 -14.92 16.33 12.84
CA ILE A 287 -13.90 15.28 12.67
C ILE A 287 -13.57 14.64 14.02
N LYS A 288 -13.57 13.31 14.05
CA LYS A 288 -13.18 12.55 15.25
C LYS A 288 -11.66 12.48 15.35
N THR A 289 -11.12 12.82 16.53
CA THR A 289 -9.70 12.67 16.82
C THR A 289 -9.47 11.51 17.79
N PHE A 290 -8.33 10.86 17.67
CA PHE A 290 -7.91 9.74 18.52
C PHE A 290 -6.52 10.04 19.07
N THR A 291 -6.37 9.89 20.38
CA THR A 291 -5.09 10.11 21.07
C THR A 291 -4.76 8.90 21.91
N CYS A 292 -3.54 8.36 21.77
CA CYS A 292 -3.01 7.34 22.67
C CYS A 292 -2.51 7.98 23.94
N GLY A 293 -2.74 7.33 25.08
CA GLY A 293 -2.21 7.70 26.39
C GLY A 293 -1.76 6.47 27.17
N PHE A 294 -1.04 6.69 28.24
CA PHE A 294 -0.63 5.63 29.15
C PHE A 294 -1.70 5.36 30.20
N ASP A 295 -1.70 4.13 30.73
CA ASP A 295 -2.49 3.81 31.91
C ASP A 295 -1.85 4.50 33.12
N LEU A 296 -2.54 5.48 33.70
CA LEU A 296 -2.07 6.30 34.81
C LEU A 296 -1.80 5.50 36.10
N HIS A 297 -2.36 4.29 36.20
CA HIS A 297 -2.16 3.43 37.40
C HIS A 297 -0.89 2.58 37.29
N SER A 298 -0.41 2.30 36.09
CA SER A 298 0.74 1.43 35.87
C SER A 298 1.95 2.13 35.22
N ALA A 299 1.76 3.34 34.69
CA ALA A 299 2.82 4.08 34.01
C ALA A 299 3.85 4.63 35.00
N SER A 300 5.13 4.52 34.63
CA SER A 300 6.24 5.15 35.35
C SER A 300 6.27 6.67 35.11
N GLY A 301 6.98 7.41 35.99
CA GLY A 301 7.15 8.86 35.79
C GLY A 301 7.81 9.25 34.48
N LEU A 302 8.66 8.37 33.90
CA LEU A 302 9.26 8.57 32.58
C LEU A 302 8.21 8.44 31.46
N GLU A 303 7.34 7.44 31.52
CA GLU A 303 6.28 7.22 30.53
C GLU A 303 5.25 8.35 30.54
N LEU A 304 4.91 8.88 31.73
CA LEU A 304 4.01 10.03 31.87
C LEU A 304 4.55 11.29 31.20
N GLY A 305 5.88 11.45 31.11
CA GLY A 305 6.52 12.54 30.39
C GLY A 305 6.26 12.51 28.86
N PHE A 306 5.86 11.37 28.31
CA PHE A 306 5.49 11.18 26.90
C PHE A 306 3.97 11.18 26.68
N ASP A 307 3.16 11.37 27.72
CA ASP A 307 1.71 11.44 27.58
C ASP A 307 1.30 12.80 26.98
N GLU A 308 0.73 12.76 25.80
CA GLU A 308 0.34 13.95 25.04
C GLU A 308 -1.16 14.26 25.10
N ARG A 309 -1.94 13.55 25.92
CA ARG A 309 -3.42 13.71 25.96
C ARG A 309 -3.84 15.14 26.29
N GLU A 310 -3.21 15.79 27.27
CA GLU A 310 -3.52 17.17 27.63
C GLU A 310 -3.28 18.15 26.47
N LYS A 311 -2.16 17.99 25.76
CA LYS A 311 -1.85 18.82 24.59
C LYS A 311 -2.82 18.57 23.43
N ALA A 312 -3.16 17.29 23.18
CA ALA A 312 -4.11 16.92 22.15
C ALA A 312 -5.52 17.45 22.45
N GLU A 313 -5.96 17.38 23.71
CA GLU A 313 -7.22 17.93 24.16
C GLU A 313 -7.24 19.46 23.96
N TYR A 314 -6.21 20.17 24.38
CA TYR A 314 -6.09 21.61 24.14
C TYR A 314 -6.18 21.95 22.66
N MET A 315 -5.47 21.23 21.78
CA MET A 315 -5.52 21.43 20.34
C MET A 315 -6.92 21.16 19.77
N SER A 316 -7.65 20.19 20.31
CA SER A 316 -9.01 19.87 19.84
C SER A 316 -10.01 21.00 20.07
N TYR A 317 -9.77 21.88 21.05
CA TYR A 317 -10.59 23.08 21.27
C TYR A 317 -10.25 24.24 20.33
N LEU A 318 -9.13 24.18 19.62
CA LEU A 318 -8.71 25.22 18.68
C LEU A 318 -9.29 25.04 17.29
N PHE A 319 -9.79 23.85 16.97
CA PHE A 319 -10.28 23.46 15.62
C PHE A 319 -11.76 23.08 15.67
#